data_eecf8c78aa5f7d8433d31c6e147c9766
#
_entry.id   eecf8c78aa5f7d8433d31c6e147c9766
#
_cell.length_a   1.000
_cell.length_b   1.000
_cell.length_c   1.000
_cell.angle_alpha   90.00
_cell.angle_beta   90.00
_cell.angle_gamma   90.00
#
_symmetry.space_group_name_H-M   'P 1'
#
loop_
_entity.id
_entity.type
_entity.pdbx_description
1 polymer ?
#
loop_
_entity_poly.entity_id
_entity_poly.type
_entity_poly.pdbx_seq_one_letter_code
_entity_poly.pdbx_strand_id
1 'polypeptide(L)'
;MLGRSATPTRDSRFPTRRSWFGLAAAFFAFAIYGSLLPFDFQPVSVADAWDLFRHTVLSTVPPRRISRSDFLANVLLFVPAGFSLAGALLLDRAGRRGWLALAGVVLPVSLAVSLLAEFLQIFTGDRIPSNTDIAAQTMGALLGIVAWAAGGQRLTNWLREALAAVREDRLSRLLTGFAAAWIFVNLAPFDITVDLGDLAARVRSGKISIVPFGASAMPAAQQRWDALAETLSALPLGMLGLIGWNKERHRSPLAAFAFGAGIVALIETAQLFIRSHSATATDLIFGLAGVAVGVAIGSRIWRWNRFPDRAGASGIVISRGAVAALAVWCLVLCAYHWLPYDFAADPEGIKRKLGRISLLPFGGYQSGSYLNAFNNLLTKLALAAPLGVGAAFVARDHPAANRLVVVASLLIAACIFGAIELGQFLLPKRVPDPTDVLVGIFGTYAGLSLGRWALGGRRGNGA
;
A
#
# COMPACT_ATOMS: atom_id res chain seq x y z
N MET A 1 50.24 6.35 2.59
CA MET A 1 49.14 6.85 3.44
C MET A 1 47.88 6.09 3.10
N LEU A 2 47.56 5.07 3.85
CA LEU A 2 46.39 4.22 3.66
C LEU A 2 45.16 4.96 4.23
N GLY A 3 44.26 5.38 3.36
CA GLY A 3 43.00 5.99 3.74
C GLY A 3 42.17 5.04 4.59
N ARG A 4 41.98 5.37 5.87
CA ARG A 4 40.98 4.72 6.73
C ARG A 4 39.61 4.87 6.12
N SER A 5 39.07 3.81 5.55
CA SER A 5 37.64 3.72 5.26
C SER A 5 36.90 3.87 6.58
N ALA A 6 36.26 5.00 6.79
CA ALA A 6 35.37 5.20 7.93
C ALA A 6 34.26 4.15 7.86
N THR A 7 34.36 3.12 8.71
CA THR A 7 33.25 2.20 8.94
C THR A 7 32.07 3.04 9.43
N PRO A 8 30.90 3.00 8.78
CA PRO A 8 29.75 3.76 9.21
C PRO A 8 29.39 3.34 10.64
N THR A 9 29.30 4.33 11.53
CA THR A 9 28.94 4.12 12.93
C THR A 9 27.61 3.34 13.02
N ARG A 10 27.51 2.40 13.94
CA ARG A 10 26.37 1.48 14.13
C ARG A 10 25.02 2.22 14.19
N ASP A 11 25.01 3.48 14.63
CA ASP A 11 23.82 4.33 14.79
C ASP A 11 23.28 4.94 13.49
N SER A 12 23.99 4.86 12.36
CA SER A 12 23.56 5.45 11.08
C SER A 12 22.77 4.50 10.16
N ARG A 13 22.62 3.23 10.55
CA ARG A 13 21.96 2.20 9.72
C ARG A 13 20.46 2.15 10.00
N PHE A 14 19.64 2.49 8.99
CA PHE A 14 18.20 2.29 9.07
C PHE A 14 17.83 0.80 9.00
N PRO A 15 16.86 0.29 9.83
CA PRO A 15 16.06 0.99 10.84
C PRO A 15 16.84 1.40 12.10
N THR A 16 16.53 2.60 12.59
CA THR A 16 17.09 3.18 13.81
C THR A 16 16.10 3.06 14.98
N ARG A 17 16.51 3.41 16.20
CA ARG A 17 15.59 3.54 17.35
C ARG A 17 14.46 4.53 17.07
N ARG A 18 14.77 5.65 16.38
CA ARG A 18 13.76 6.65 16.00
C ARG A 18 12.72 6.06 15.03
N SER A 19 13.16 5.19 14.11
CA SER A 19 12.24 4.50 13.20
C SER A 19 11.29 3.57 13.95
N TRP A 20 11.80 2.81 14.91
CA TRP A 20 11.01 1.93 15.77
C TRP A 20 10.07 2.71 16.66
N PHE A 21 10.51 3.87 17.20
CA PHE A 21 9.63 4.77 17.96
C PHE A 21 8.51 5.35 17.10
N GLY A 22 8.84 5.82 15.90
CA GLY A 22 7.82 6.30 14.94
C GLY A 22 6.79 5.21 14.59
N LEU A 23 7.26 3.96 14.41
CA LEU A 23 6.39 2.83 14.16
C LEU A 23 5.49 2.50 15.35
N ALA A 24 6.03 2.54 16.58
CA ALA A 24 5.25 2.36 17.80
C ALA A 24 4.17 3.43 17.93
N ALA A 25 4.52 4.70 17.72
CA ALA A 25 3.58 5.82 17.73
C ALA A 25 2.47 5.65 16.68
N ALA A 26 2.83 5.19 15.49
CA ALA A 26 1.86 4.90 14.43
C ALA A 26 0.88 3.77 14.82
N PHE A 27 1.37 2.68 15.42
CA PHE A 27 0.49 1.59 15.88
C PHE A 27 -0.40 2.01 17.05
N PHE A 28 0.09 2.81 17.99
CA PHE A 28 -0.74 3.33 19.06
C PHE A 28 -1.80 4.32 18.54
N ALA A 29 -1.41 5.21 17.63
CA ALA A 29 -2.37 6.11 16.97
C ALA A 29 -3.43 5.32 16.18
N PHE A 30 -3.02 4.25 15.50
CA PHE A 30 -3.92 3.35 14.79
C PHE A 30 -4.86 2.59 15.75
N ALA A 31 -4.38 2.18 16.92
CA ALA A 31 -5.21 1.55 17.93
C ALA A 31 -6.30 2.50 18.44
N ILE A 32 -5.94 3.77 18.74
CA ILE A 32 -6.91 4.80 19.14
C ILE A 32 -7.89 5.07 17.98
N TYR A 33 -7.40 5.23 16.76
CA TYR A 33 -8.23 5.43 15.57
C TYR A 33 -9.26 4.30 15.39
N GLY A 34 -8.82 3.03 15.45
CA GLY A 34 -9.68 1.86 15.32
C GLY A 34 -10.72 1.76 16.44
N SER A 35 -10.35 2.19 17.64
CA SER A 35 -11.24 2.23 18.81
C SER A 35 -12.36 3.27 18.66
N LEU A 36 -12.14 4.33 17.89
CA LEU A 36 -13.10 5.43 17.72
C LEU A 36 -13.98 5.30 16.48
N LEU A 37 -13.76 4.30 15.62
CA LEU A 37 -14.62 4.05 14.46
C LEU A 37 -16.04 3.63 14.92
N PRO A 38 -17.13 4.14 14.33
CA PRO A 38 -17.23 4.94 13.09
C PRO A 38 -17.19 6.47 13.28
N PHE A 39 -16.69 6.99 14.38
CA PHE A 39 -16.64 8.44 14.72
C PHE A 39 -17.99 9.10 14.92
N ASP A 40 -18.97 8.36 15.40
CA ASP A 40 -20.28 8.89 15.79
C ASP A 40 -20.21 9.47 17.19
N PHE A 41 -19.68 10.70 17.28
CA PHE A 41 -19.49 11.37 18.56
C PHE A 41 -20.80 11.88 19.13
N GLN A 42 -21.07 11.52 20.37
CA GLN A 42 -22.22 12.00 21.13
C GLN A 42 -21.82 13.05 22.17
N PRO A 43 -22.68 14.03 22.44
CA PRO A 43 -22.40 15.05 23.44
C PRO A 43 -22.59 14.48 24.86
N VAL A 44 -21.50 13.88 25.40
CA VAL A 44 -21.43 13.41 26.78
C VAL A 44 -20.60 14.41 27.58
N SER A 45 -21.03 14.78 28.79
CA SER A 45 -20.20 15.63 29.65
C SER A 45 -18.97 14.85 30.13
N VAL A 46 -17.83 15.54 30.30
CA VAL A 46 -16.60 14.91 30.78
C VAL A 46 -16.77 14.30 32.16
N ALA A 47 -17.63 14.88 33.02
CA ALA A 47 -17.94 14.38 34.36
C ALA A 47 -18.70 13.03 34.26
N ASP A 48 -19.74 12.96 33.43
CA ASP A 48 -20.52 11.75 33.24
C ASP A 48 -19.66 10.64 32.57
N ALA A 49 -18.83 11.02 31.61
CA ALA A 49 -17.88 10.12 30.98
C ALA A 49 -16.89 9.52 32.01
N TRP A 50 -16.38 10.36 32.92
CA TRP A 50 -15.46 9.89 33.94
C TRP A 50 -16.15 8.97 34.96
N ASP A 51 -17.37 9.28 35.37
CA ASP A 51 -18.14 8.40 36.27
C ASP A 51 -18.47 7.07 35.62
N LEU A 52 -18.88 7.05 34.34
CA LEU A 52 -19.11 5.84 33.58
C LEU A 52 -17.82 5.01 33.43
N PHE A 53 -16.70 5.65 33.08
CA PHE A 53 -15.40 5.01 32.96
C PHE A 53 -14.99 4.34 34.26
N ARG A 54 -15.08 5.06 35.36
CA ARG A 54 -14.72 4.55 36.69
C ARG A 54 -15.56 3.35 37.09
N HIS A 55 -16.89 3.42 36.85
CA HIS A 55 -17.80 2.33 37.18
C HIS A 55 -17.66 1.12 36.27
N THR A 56 -17.27 1.30 35.01
CA THR A 56 -17.19 0.21 34.04
C THR A 56 -15.81 -0.45 34.02
N VAL A 57 -14.75 0.37 34.03
CA VAL A 57 -13.37 -0.10 33.88
C VAL A 57 -12.75 -0.50 35.21
N LEU A 58 -13.00 0.27 36.28
CA LEU A 58 -12.41 0.02 37.60
C LEU A 58 -13.27 -0.91 38.47
N SER A 59 -14.46 -1.29 38.01
CA SER A 59 -15.29 -2.25 38.73
C SER A 59 -14.69 -3.67 38.61
N THR A 60 -14.76 -4.41 39.71
CA THR A 60 -14.32 -5.81 39.78
C THR A 60 -15.35 -6.79 39.23
N VAL A 61 -16.46 -6.30 38.66
CA VAL A 61 -17.54 -7.15 38.13
C VAL A 61 -17.10 -7.65 36.74
N PRO A 62 -16.95 -8.97 36.56
CA PRO A 62 -16.61 -9.53 35.25
C PRO A 62 -17.74 -9.25 34.25
N PRO A 63 -17.42 -8.90 32.99
CA PRO A 63 -18.41 -8.68 31.96
C PRO A 63 -19.23 -9.96 31.72
N ARG A 64 -20.53 -9.80 31.52
CA ARG A 64 -21.47 -10.94 31.36
C ARG A 64 -21.16 -11.86 30.17
N ARG A 65 -20.48 -11.33 29.12
CA ARG A 65 -20.00 -12.11 27.97
C ARG A 65 -18.71 -11.45 27.45
N ILE A 66 -17.65 -12.23 27.37
CA ILE A 66 -16.41 -11.82 26.69
C ILE A 66 -16.52 -12.28 25.24
N SER A 67 -16.50 -11.36 24.30
CA SER A 67 -16.35 -11.70 22.88
C SER A 67 -14.89 -12.15 22.64
N ARG A 68 -14.73 -13.42 22.29
CA ARG A 68 -13.40 -13.99 22.01
C ARG A 68 -12.72 -13.32 20.82
N SER A 69 -13.51 -12.92 19.82
CA SER A 69 -13.02 -12.20 18.63
C SER A 69 -12.47 -10.83 19.00
N ASP A 70 -13.21 -10.05 19.81
CA ASP A 70 -12.79 -8.70 20.20
C ASP A 70 -11.55 -8.76 21.11
N PHE A 71 -11.53 -9.71 22.04
CA PHE A 71 -10.34 -9.95 22.86
C PHE A 71 -9.10 -10.25 22.02
N LEU A 72 -9.20 -11.18 21.06
CA LEU A 72 -8.08 -11.55 20.20
C LEU A 72 -7.68 -10.41 19.26
N ALA A 73 -8.63 -9.65 18.73
CA ALA A 73 -8.35 -8.48 17.91
C ALA A 73 -7.56 -7.40 18.69
N ASN A 74 -7.96 -7.14 19.94
CA ASN A 74 -7.24 -6.21 20.82
C ASN A 74 -5.83 -6.69 21.16
N VAL A 75 -5.65 -8.00 21.42
CA VAL A 75 -4.31 -8.60 21.60
C VAL A 75 -3.46 -8.38 20.35
N LEU A 76 -3.94 -8.78 19.18
CA LEU A 76 -3.19 -8.70 17.92
C LEU A 76 -2.83 -7.27 17.55
N LEU A 77 -3.69 -6.32 17.84
CA LEU A 77 -3.46 -4.89 17.58
C LEU A 77 -2.28 -4.33 18.39
N PHE A 78 -2.13 -4.77 19.64
CA PHE A 78 -1.07 -4.26 20.54
C PHE A 78 0.26 -5.03 20.45
N VAL A 79 0.30 -6.22 19.83
CA VAL A 79 1.57 -6.96 19.61
C VAL A 79 2.56 -6.10 18.81
N PRO A 80 2.25 -5.53 17.62
CA PRO A 80 3.21 -4.72 16.88
C PRO A 80 3.57 -3.40 17.58
N ALA A 81 2.67 -2.83 18.37
CA ALA A 81 2.94 -1.63 19.17
C ALA A 81 3.98 -1.91 20.26
N GLY A 82 3.75 -2.97 21.05
CA GLY A 82 4.70 -3.42 22.08
C GLY A 82 6.06 -3.85 21.52
N PHE A 83 6.06 -4.60 20.41
CA PHE A 83 7.26 -4.98 19.69
C PHE A 83 8.08 -3.78 19.22
N SER A 84 7.42 -2.80 18.60
CA SER A 84 8.09 -1.61 18.07
C SER A 84 8.62 -0.70 19.17
N LEU A 85 7.87 -0.54 20.26
CA LEU A 85 8.33 0.25 21.40
C LEU A 85 9.50 -0.42 22.13
N ALA A 86 9.47 -1.76 22.26
CA ALA A 86 10.62 -2.54 22.73
C ALA A 86 11.85 -2.33 21.83
N GLY A 87 11.64 -2.31 20.51
CA GLY A 87 12.68 -1.99 19.54
C GLY A 87 13.29 -0.61 19.71
N ALA A 88 12.46 0.40 19.93
CA ALA A 88 12.92 1.77 20.19
C ALA A 88 13.83 1.86 21.41
N LEU A 89 13.57 1.07 22.45
CA LEU A 89 14.32 1.10 23.70
C LEU A 89 15.57 0.21 23.69
N LEU A 90 15.47 -0.97 23.09
CA LEU A 90 16.50 -2.03 23.21
C LEU A 90 17.42 -2.18 22.00
N LEU A 91 17.04 -1.64 20.83
CA LEU A 91 17.86 -1.81 19.64
C LEU A 91 19.34 -1.46 19.91
N ASP A 92 20.24 -2.37 19.55
CA ASP A 92 21.70 -2.24 19.73
C ASP A 92 22.16 -2.05 21.19
N ARG A 93 21.33 -2.44 22.16
CA ARG A 93 21.67 -2.46 23.58
C ARG A 93 21.71 -3.90 24.08
N ALA A 94 22.86 -4.32 24.59
CA ALA A 94 23.00 -5.58 25.29
C ALA A 94 23.00 -5.33 26.80
N GLY A 95 22.24 -6.12 27.58
CA GLY A 95 22.37 -6.14 29.02
C GLY A 95 21.06 -6.20 29.80
N ARG A 96 21.16 -6.67 31.07
CA ARG A 96 20.06 -6.83 32.04
C ARG A 96 19.28 -5.52 32.31
N ARG A 97 19.94 -4.37 32.26
CA ARG A 97 19.28 -3.03 32.43
C ARG A 97 18.26 -2.72 31.34
N GLY A 98 18.40 -3.30 30.14
CA GLY A 98 17.42 -3.13 29.05
C GLY A 98 16.09 -3.76 29.40
N TRP A 99 16.05 -4.90 30.07
CA TRP A 99 14.80 -5.60 30.41
C TRP A 99 13.98 -4.87 31.49
N LEU A 100 14.66 -4.25 32.47
CA LEU A 100 13.99 -3.39 33.48
C LEU A 100 13.37 -2.15 32.82
N ALA A 101 14.06 -1.55 31.83
CA ALA A 101 13.51 -0.45 31.05
C ALA A 101 12.29 -0.86 30.23
N LEU A 102 12.23 -2.11 29.74
CA LEU A 102 11.07 -2.65 29.04
C LEU A 102 9.84 -2.72 29.92
N ALA A 103 9.92 -3.37 31.07
CA ALA A 103 8.82 -3.51 31.99
C ALA A 103 8.38 -2.14 32.54
N GLY A 104 9.36 -1.26 32.83
CA GLY A 104 9.12 0.07 33.40
C GLY A 104 8.60 1.13 32.40
N VAL A 105 8.70 0.91 31.10
CA VAL A 105 8.26 1.91 30.09
C VAL A 105 7.22 1.34 29.15
N VAL A 106 7.46 0.16 28.55
CA VAL A 106 6.54 -0.36 27.50
C VAL A 106 5.17 -0.67 28.06
N LEU A 107 5.09 -1.33 29.22
CA LEU A 107 3.81 -1.67 29.83
C LEU A 107 3.04 -0.44 30.33
N PRO A 108 3.62 0.51 31.08
CA PRO A 108 2.92 1.71 31.49
C PRO A 108 2.45 2.57 30.30
N VAL A 109 3.26 2.70 29.24
CA VAL A 109 2.85 3.44 28.04
C VAL A 109 1.71 2.71 27.32
N SER A 110 1.80 1.41 27.15
CA SER A 110 0.72 0.62 26.53
C SER A 110 -0.57 0.69 27.33
N LEU A 111 -0.46 0.58 28.66
CA LEU A 111 -1.60 0.70 29.57
C LEU A 111 -2.22 2.12 29.51
N ALA A 112 -1.39 3.17 29.49
CA ALA A 112 -1.90 4.55 29.38
C ALA A 112 -2.63 4.78 28.06
N VAL A 113 -2.12 4.27 26.94
CA VAL A 113 -2.78 4.35 25.62
C VAL A 113 -4.08 3.55 25.64
N SER A 114 -4.09 2.38 26.26
CA SER A 114 -5.27 1.52 26.39
C SER A 114 -6.37 2.25 27.19
N LEU A 115 -6.03 2.79 28.36
CA LEU A 115 -6.97 3.56 29.19
C LEU A 115 -7.50 4.79 28.44
N LEU A 116 -6.64 5.49 27.69
CA LEU A 116 -7.04 6.62 26.87
C LEU A 116 -8.02 6.22 25.78
N ALA A 117 -7.76 5.12 25.08
CA ALA A 117 -8.62 4.61 24.03
C ALA A 117 -10.01 4.25 24.56
N GLU A 118 -10.07 3.51 25.69
CA GLU A 118 -11.32 3.14 26.35
C GLU A 118 -12.09 4.36 26.88
N PHE A 119 -11.38 5.37 27.40
CA PHE A 119 -12.02 6.62 27.83
C PHE A 119 -12.62 7.39 26.65
N LEU A 120 -11.89 7.49 25.54
CA LEU A 120 -12.35 8.17 24.33
C LEU A 120 -13.53 7.48 23.68
N GLN A 121 -13.64 6.14 23.79
CA GLN A 121 -14.78 5.37 23.26
C GLN A 121 -16.12 5.76 23.89
N ILE A 122 -16.14 6.30 25.12
CA ILE A 122 -17.37 6.74 25.78
C ILE A 122 -18.08 7.84 24.98
N PHE A 123 -17.32 8.63 24.25
CA PHE A 123 -17.88 9.69 23.40
C PHE A 123 -18.40 9.18 22.06
N THR A 124 -18.23 7.88 21.73
CA THR A 124 -18.79 7.25 20.54
C THR A 124 -20.02 6.42 20.92
N GLY A 125 -21.17 6.65 20.29
CA GLY A 125 -22.49 6.21 20.76
C GLY A 125 -22.71 4.72 20.92
N ASP A 126 -21.92 3.86 20.23
CA ASP A 126 -22.15 2.41 20.17
C ASP A 126 -21.12 1.59 20.98
N ARG A 127 -20.20 2.24 21.70
CA ARG A 127 -19.12 1.54 22.40
C ARG A 127 -19.23 1.70 23.91
N ILE A 128 -19.00 0.60 24.62
CA ILE A 128 -18.94 0.58 26.08
C ILE A 128 -17.52 0.18 26.48
N PRO A 129 -16.83 1.02 27.29
CA PRO A 129 -15.46 0.73 27.72
C PRO A 129 -15.41 -0.58 28.53
N SER A 130 -14.34 -1.34 28.33
CA SER A 130 -14.23 -2.68 28.91
C SER A 130 -12.86 -2.91 29.55
N ASN A 131 -12.85 -3.42 30.78
CA ASN A 131 -11.64 -3.88 31.46
C ASN A 131 -11.01 -5.08 30.76
N THR A 132 -11.80 -5.89 30.02
CA THR A 132 -11.28 -7.03 29.23
C THR A 132 -10.46 -6.55 28.03
N ASP A 133 -10.81 -5.41 27.43
CA ASP A 133 -10.07 -4.86 26.31
C ASP A 133 -8.71 -4.31 26.76
N ILE A 134 -8.68 -3.65 27.92
CA ILE A 134 -7.41 -3.20 28.55
C ILE A 134 -6.52 -4.41 28.87
N ALA A 135 -7.08 -5.49 29.39
CA ALA A 135 -6.32 -6.71 29.68
C ALA A 135 -5.78 -7.35 28.38
N ALA A 136 -6.61 -7.43 27.31
CA ALA A 136 -6.21 -7.93 26.01
C ALA A 136 -5.09 -7.10 25.37
N GLN A 137 -5.23 -5.78 25.39
CA GLN A 137 -4.25 -4.84 24.84
C GLN A 137 -2.91 -4.90 25.63
N THR A 138 -2.98 -5.01 26.95
CA THR A 138 -1.79 -5.18 27.80
C THR A 138 -1.09 -6.52 27.51
N MET A 139 -1.87 -7.59 27.33
CA MET A 139 -1.36 -8.92 26.96
C MET A 139 -0.70 -8.85 25.57
N GLY A 140 -1.30 -8.13 24.61
CA GLY A 140 -0.72 -7.90 23.28
C GLY A 140 0.64 -7.20 23.37
N ALA A 141 0.75 -6.16 24.18
CA ALA A 141 2.02 -5.46 24.41
C ALA A 141 3.09 -6.38 25.03
N LEU A 142 2.72 -7.24 25.99
CA LEU A 142 3.60 -8.25 26.57
C LEU A 142 4.10 -9.24 25.51
N LEU A 143 3.20 -9.77 24.68
CA LEU A 143 3.57 -10.65 23.57
C LEU A 143 4.50 -9.95 22.59
N GLY A 144 4.30 -8.67 22.31
CA GLY A 144 5.19 -7.85 21.49
C GLY A 144 6.61 -7.75 22.10
N ILE A 145 6.71 -7.53 23.41
CA ILE A 145 7.98 -7.54 24.13
C ILE A 145 8.68 -8.90 24.01
N VAL A 146 7.96 -9.99 24.23
CA VAL A 146 8.49 -11.35 24.11
C VAL A 146 8.96 -11.64 22.68
N ALA A 147 8.18 -11.25 21.68
CA ALA A 147 8.55 -11.38 20.27
C ALA A 147 9.82 -10.58 19.93
N TRP A 148 9.97 -9.35 20.48
CA TRP A 148 11.21 -8.59 20.33
C TRP A 148 12.38 -9.33 20.95
N ALA A 149 12.21 -9.86 22.13
CA ALA A 149 13.24 -10.64 22.84
C ALA A 149 13.69 -11.86 22.05
N ALA A 150 12.75 -12.55 21.45
CA ALA A 150 13.02 -13.78 20.68
C ALA A 150 13.80 -13.49 19.38
N GLY A 151 13.52 -12.39 18.70
CA GLY A 151 14.10 -12.16 17.38
C GLY A 151 14.20 -10.72 16.88
N GLY A 152 13.78 -9.72 17.64
CA GLY A 152 13.69 -8.33 17.16
C GLY A 152 15.02 -7.75 16.68
N GLN A 153 16.11 -8.01 17.40
CA GLN A 153 17.45 -7.58 16.98
C GLN A 153 17.90 -8.29 15.69
N ARG A 154 17.62 -9.60 15.56
CA ARG A 154 17.96 -10.37 14.35
C ARG A 154 17.16 -9.87 13.15
N LEU A 155 15.87 -9.66 13.34
CA LEU A 155 14.99 -9.07 12.30
C LEU A 155 15.50 -7.69 11.89
N THR A 156 15.87 -6.83 12.85
CA THR A 156 16.38 -5.49 12.53
C THR A 156 17.70 -5.55 11.77
N ASN A 157 18.62 -6.44 12.15
CA ASN A 157 19.88 -6.62 11.44
C ASN A 157 19.64 -7.13 10.01
N TRP A 158 18.75 -8.10 9.83
CA TRP A 158 18.34 -8.58 8.53
C TRP A 158 17.71 -7.46 7.67
N LEU A 159 16.81 -6.64 8.25
CA LEU A 159 16.24 -5.47 7.57
C LEU A 159 17.31 -4.45 7.18
N ARG A 160 18.29 -4.19 8.04
CA ARG A 160 19.41 -3.29 7.75
C ARG A 160 20.25 -3.79 6.57
N GLU A 161 20.54 -5.08 6.51
CA GLU A 161 21.27 -5.69 5.41
C GLU A 161 20.47 -5.64 4.11
N ALA A 162 19.18 -5.99 4.16
CA ALA A 162 18.28 -5.92 3.02
C ALA A 162 18.14 -4.48 2.48
N LEU A 163 17.93 -3.52 3.37
CA LEU A 163 17.79 -2.10 3.00
C LEU A 163 19.11 -1.46 2.55
N ALA A 164 20.26 -1.91 3.07
CA ALA A 164 21.56 -1.45 2.58
C ALA A 164 21.80 -1.86 1.13
N ALA A 165 21.37 -3.07 0.74
CA ALA A 165 21.43 -3.53 -0.64
C ALA A 165 20.55 -2.70 -1.59
N VAL A 166 19.41 -2.17 -1.10
CA VAL A 166 18.47 -1.33 -1.86
C VAL A 166 18.96 0.14 -1.98
N ARG A 167 19.77 0.61 -1.04
CA ARG A 167 20.15 2.03 -0.92
C ARG A 167 20.95 2.57 -2.09
N GLU A 168 21.69 1.75 -2.80
CA GLU A 168 22.58 2.19 -3.87
C GLU A 168 21.87 2.44 -5.19
N ASP A 169 20.69 1.83 -5.41
CA ASP A 169 19.93 1.97 -6.64
C ASP A 169 18.57 2.65 -6.42
N ARG A 170 18.35 3.75 -7.15
CA ARG A 170 17.10 4.52 -7.04
C ARG A 170 15.87 3.72 -7.48
N LEU A 171 16.02 2.86 -8.49
CA LEU A 171 14.94 2.02 -8.96
C LEU A 171 14.53 0.99 -7.89
N SER A 172 15.49 0.38 -7.22
CA SER A 172 15.23 -0.52 -6.10
C SER A 172 14.49 0.18 -4.95
N ARG A 173 14.80 1.44 -4.67
CA ARG A 173 14.06 2.24 -3.66
C ARG A 173 12.62 2.50 -4.06
N LEU A 174 12.38 2.83 -5.33
CA LEU A 174 11.02 3.02 -5.84
C LEU A 174 10.20 1.74 -5.75
N LEU A 175 10.78 0.62 -6.20
CA LEU A 175 10.11 -0.68 -6.16
C LEU A 175 9.82 -1.13 -4.71
N THR A 176 10.75 -0.87 -3.79
CA THR A 176 10.54 -1.18 -2.35
C THR A 176 9.45 -0.29 -1.75
N GLY A 177 9.46 1.02 -2.06
CA GLY A 177 8.41 1.94 -1.64
C GLY A 177 7.04 1.54 -2.20
N PHE A 178 7.00 1.13 -3.47
CA PHE A 178 5.79 0.60 -4.08
C PHE A 178 5.31 -0.67 -3.37
N ALA A 179 6.21 -1.64 -3.11
CA ALA A 179 5.85 -2.88 -2.42
C ALA A 179 5.27 -2.61 -1.02
N ALA A 180 5.88 -1.68 -0.27
CA ALA A 180 5.37 -1.27 1.04
C ALA A 180 3.98 -0.62 0.95
N ALA A 181 3.79 0.30 0.00
CA ALA A 181 2.49 0.94 -0.25
C ALA A 181 1.43 -0.08 -0.70
N TRP A 182 1.82 -1.01 -1.58
CA TRP A 182 0.93 -2.06 -2.08
C TRP A 182 0.47 -2.99 -0.94
N ILE A 183 1.39 -3.43 -0.06
CA ILE A 183 1.04 -4.21 1.14
C ILE A 183 0.05 -3.43 2.01
N PHE A 184 0.34 -2.14 2.26
CA PHE A 184 -0.52 -1.31 3.09
C PHE A 184 -1.93 -1.17 2.50
N VAL A 185 -2.05 -0.86 1.21
CA VAL A 185 -3.34 -0.68 0.53
C VAL A 185 -4.14 -1.99 0.51
N ASN A 186 -3.48 -3.12 0.26
CA ASN A 186 -4.13 -4.43 0.21
C ASN A 186 -4.58 -4.95 1.59
N LEU A 187 -4.08 -4.39 2.67
CA LEU A 187 -4.49 -4.76 4.04
C LEU A 187 -5.39 -3.70 4.70
N ALA A 188 -5.49 -2.48 4.12
CA ALA A 188 -6.38 -1.44 4.64
C ALA A 188 -7.85 -1.81 4.35
N PRO A 189 -8.80 -1.50 5.25
CA PRO A 189 -8.71 -0.66 6.44
C PRO A 189 -8.32 -1.39 7.73
N PHE A 190 -7.81 -2.61 7.67
CA PHE A 190 -7.35 -3.42 8.81
C PHE A 190 -8.49 -3.80 9.79
N ASP A 191 -9.70 -3.98 9.28
CA ASP A 191 -10.87 -4.41 10.04
C ASP A 191 -10.82 -5.93 10.32
N ILE A 192 -9.88 -6.27 11.21
CA ILE A 192 -9.51 -7.66 11.50
C ILE A 192 -10.68 -8.40 12.19
N THR A 193 -10.99 -9.59 11.70
CA THR A 193 -11.93 -10.53 12.33
C THR A 193 -11.27 -11.88 12.51
N VAL A 194 -11.49 -12.48 13.67
CA VAL A 194 -11.12 -13.86 14.00
C VAL A 194 -12.33 -14.67 14.47
N ASP A 195 -13.53 -14.10 14.30
CA ASP A 195 -14.77 -14.78 14.60
C ASP A 195 -15.05 -15.88 13.57
N LEU A 196 -15.16 -17.12 14.03
CA LEU A 196 -15.47 -18.27 13.20
C LEU A 196 -16.82 -18.14 12.50
N GLY A 197 -17.79 -17.45 13.12
CA GLY A 197 -19.09 -17.15 12.53
C GLY A 197 -18.97 -16.23 11.31
N ASP A 198 -18.21 -15.16 11.45
CA ASP A 198 -17.90 -14.23 10.36
C ASP A 198 -17.13 -14.93 9.22
N LEU A 199 -16.12 -15.72 9.56
CA LEU A 199 -15.35 -16.49 8.57
C LEU A 199 -16.23 -17.47 7.80
N ALA A 200 -17.10 -18.21 8.51
CA ALA A 200 -18.05 -19.12 7.88
C ALA A 200 -19.09 -18.39 7.00
N ALA A 201 -19.55 -17.21 7.39
CA ALA A 201 -20.43 -16.37 6.59
C ALA A 201 -19.75 -15.87 5.31
N ARG A 202 -18.47 -15.48 5.38
CA ARG A 202 -17.67 -15.04 4.24
C ARG A 202 -17.37 -16.17 3.26
N VAL A 203 -17.14 -17.40 3.74
CA VAL A 203 -17.03 -18.58 2.89
C VAL A 203 -18.36 -18.85 2.17
N ARG A 204 -19.47 -18.81 2.89
CA ARG A 204 -20.81 -19.03 2.29
C ARG A 204 -21.21 -17.94 1.29
N SER A 205 -20.79 -16.70 1.50
CA SER A 205 -21.06 -15.59 0.58
C SER A 205 -20.09 -15.52 -0.61
N GLY A 206 -19.11 -16.44 -0.70
CA GLY A 206 -18.09 -16.46 -1.76
C GLY A 206 -16.99 -15.39 -1.64
N LYS A 207 -16.95 -14.62 -0.54
CA LYS A 207 -15.85 -13.68 -0.26
C LYS A 207 -14.52 -14.41 0.04
N ILE A 208 -14.60 -15.62 0.58
CA ILE A 208 -13.47 -16.53 0.73
C ILE A 208 -13.76 -17.74 -0.17
N SER A 209 -12.92 -17.94 -1.18
CA SER A 209 -13.07 -19.06 -2.13
C SER A 209 -11.73 -19.72 -2.43
N ILE A 210 -11.65 -21.03 -2.14
CA ILE A 210 -10.50 -21.85 -2.48
C ILE A 210 -10.60 -22.36 -3.94
N VAL A 211 -11.81 -22.32 -4.52
CA VAL A 211 -12.05 -22.78 -5.89
C VAL A 211 -11.67 -21.66 -6.86
N PRO A 212 -10.62 -21.83 -7.67
CA PRO A 212 -10.27 -20.85 -8.68
C PRO A 212 -11.41 -20.69 -9.70
N PHE A 213 -11.65 -19.45 -10.12
CA PHE A 213 -12.69 -19.13 -11.11
C PHE A 213 -14.09 -19.59 -10.72
N GLY A 214 -14.34 -19.80 -9.42
CA GLY A 214 -15.65 -20.20 -8.91
C GLY A 214 -16.73 -19.20 -9.29
N ALA A 215 -18.00 -19.62 -9.24
CA ALA A 215 -19.13 -18.78 -9.59
C ALA A 215 -19.17 -17.53 -8.69
N SER A 216 -18.89 -16.38 -9.28
CA SER A 216 -18.98 -15.08 -8.64
C SER A 216 -20.29 -14.41 -9.07
N ALA A 217 -20.93 -13.72 -8.15
CA ALA A 217 -22.10 -12.89 -8.46
C ALA A 217 -21.77 -11.66 -9.31
N MET A 218 -20.47 -11.40 -9.56
CA MET A 218 -20.02 -10.25 -10.34
C MET A 218 -20.11 -10.49 -11.85
N PRO A 219 -20.38 -9.45 -12.64
CA PRO A 219 -20.34 -9.54 -14.10
C PRO A 219 -18.97 -10.01 -14.62
N ALA A 220 -18.96 -10.85 -15.63
CA ALA A 220 -17.72 -11.42 -16.20
C ALA A 220 -16.70 -10.34 -16.64
N ALA A 221 -17.16 -9.19 -17.09
CA ALA A 221 -16.31 -8.05 -17.42
C ALA A 221 -15.59 -7.51 -16.18
N GLN A 222 -16.26 -7.39 -15.04
CA GLN A 222 -15.67 -6.94 -13.79
C GLN A 222 -14.62 -7.92 -13.29
N GLN A 223 -14.90 -9.23 -13.31
CA GLN A 223 -13.94 -10.27 -12.93
C GLN A 223 -12.65 -10.22 -13.74
N ARG A 224 -12.76 -9.98 -15.05
CA ARG A 224 -11.57 -9.83 -15.92
C ARG A 224 -10.74 -8.62 -15.56
N TRP A 225 -11.39 -7.53 -15.14
CA TRP A 225 -10.69 -6.33 -14.70
C TRP A 225 -10.00 -6.51 -13.38
N ASP A 226 -10.66 -7.12 -12.41
CA ASP A 226 -10.07 -7.40 -11.11
C ASP A 226 -8.83 -8.30 -11.30
N ALA A 227 -8.94 -9.32 -12.15
CA ALA A 227 -7.83 -10.19 -12.53
C ALA A 227 -6.66 -9.44 -13.19
N LEU A 228 -6.97 -8.51 -14.12
CA LEU A 228 -5.95 -7.69 -14.78
C LEU A 228 -5.30 -6.71 -13.78
N ALA A 229 -6.10 -6.07 -12.94
CA ALA A 229 -5.62 -5.15 -11.91
C ALA A 229 -4.70 -5.87 -10.92
N GLU A 230 -5.08 -7.07 -10.46
CA GLU A 230 -4.27 -7.90 -9.57
C GLU A 230 -2.93 -8.27 -10.23
N THR A 231 -2.97 -8.74 -11.48
CA THR A 231 -1.75 -9.07 -12.24
C THR A 231 -0.83 -7.86 -12.40
N LEU A 232 -1.36 -6.71 -12.78
CA LEU A 232 -0.56 -5.50 -13.00
C LEU A 232 -0.01 -4.92 -11.71
N SER A 233 -0.78 -4.99 -10.63
CA SER A 233 -0.37 -4.48 -9.32
C SER A 233 0.75 -5.30 -8.68
N ALA A 234 0.76 -6.62 -8.89
CA ALA A 234 1.79 -7.52 -8.37
C ALA A 234 3.10 -7.53 -9.20
N LEU A 235 3.07 -7.02 -10.44
CA LEU A 235 4.23 -7.03 -11.35
C LEU A 235 5.50 -6.39 -10.76
N PRO A 236 5.44 -5.21 -10.09
CA PRO A 236 6.63 -4.60 -9.48
C PRO A 236 7.29 -5.45 -8.40
N LEU A 237 6.57 -6.37 -7.74
CA LEU A 237 7.14 -7.28 -6.74
C LEU A 237 8.12 -8.26 -7.38
N GLY A 238 7.78 -8.81 -8.55
CA GLY A 238 8.67 -9.67 -9.32
C GLY A 238 9.93 -8.93 -9.80
N MET A 239 9.78 -7.67 -10.23
CA MET A 239 10.90 -6.82 -10.60
C MET A 239 11.80 -6.52 -9.39
N LEU A 240 11.22 -6.25 -8.21
CA LEU A 240 11.95 -5.99 -6.98
C LEU A 240 12.85 -7.17 -6.59
N GLY A 241 12.32 -8.39 -6.66
CA GLY A 241 13.08 -9.61 -6.34
C GLY A 241 14.35 -9.78 -7.18
N LEU A 242 14.35 -9.30 -8.44
CA LEU A 242 15.50 -9.36 -9.34
C LEU A 242 16.46 -8.18 -9.21
N ILE A 243 15.92 -6.97 -9.08
CA ILE A 243 16.67 -5.72 -9.16
C ILE A 243 17.16 -5.31 -7.76
N GLY A 244 16.35 -5.56 -6.73
CA GLY A 244 16.54 -5.00 -5.40
C GLY A 244 17.48 -5.78 -4.47
N TRP A 245 17.58 -7.09 -4.59
CA TRP A 245 18.09 -7.88 -3.46
C TRP A 245 19.54 -8.39 -3.57
N ASN A 246 20.22 -8.32 -4.70
CA ASN A 246 21.61 -8.82 -4.66
C ASN A 246 22.53 -8.34 -5.80
N LYS A 247 23.58 -7.58 -5.45
CA LYS A 247 24.66 -7.23 -6.37
C LYS A 247 25.65 -8.38 -6.58
N GLU A 248 25.77 -9.32 -5.64
CA GLU A 248 26.87 -10.30 -5.61
C GLU A 248 26.48 -11.76 -5.81
N ARG A 249 25.23 -12.15 -5.53
CA ARG A 249 24.74 -13.51 -5.79
C ARG A 249 24.06 -13.60 -7.14
N HIS A 250 24.32 -14.67 -7.90
CA HIS A 250 23.62 -15.01 -9.14
C HIS A 250 22.11 -14.85 -8.95
N ARG A 251 21.55 -13.84 -9.58
CA ARG A 251 20.13 -13.49 -9.48
C ARG A 251 19.30 -14.59 -10.13
N SER A 252 18.91 -15.57 -9.34
CA SER A 252 18.02 -16.61 -9.78
C SER A 252 16.63 -16.03 -10.03
N PRO A 253 16.08 -16.10 -11.24
CA PRO A 253 14.68 -15.71 -11.51
C PRO A 253 13.70 -16.47 -10.61
N LEU A 254 14.03 -17.71 -10.24
CA LEU A 254 13.23 -18.53 -9.34
C LEU A 254 13.21 -17.96 -7.92
N ALA A 255 14.35 -17.51 -7.40
CA ALA A 255 14.39 -16.88 -6.07
C ALA A 255 13.62 -15.54 -6.05
N ALA A 256 13.71 -14.76 -7.13
CA ALA A 256 12.93 -13.52 -7.29
C ALA A 256 11.43 -13.80 -7.35
N PHE A 257 11.03 -14.84 -8.09
CA PHE A 257 9.65 -15.29 -8.13
C PHE A 257 9.17 -15.75 -6.75
N ALA A 258 9.93 -16.61 -6.08
CA ALA A 258 9.58 -17.13 -4.75
C ALA A 258 9.42 -15.99 -3.72
N PHE A 259 10.23 -14.94 -3.80
CA PHE A 259 10.10 -13.76 -2.94
C PHE A 259 8.78 -13.01 -3.19
N GLY A 260 8.48 -12.64 -4.44
CA GLY A 260 7.24 -11.96 -4.79
C GLY A 260 6.02 -12.82 -4.52
N ALA A 261 6.08 -14.11 -4.85
CA ALA A 261 5.03 -15.09 -4.56
C ALA A 261 4.75 -15.22 -3.05
N GLY A 262 5.80 -15.19 -2.23
CA GLY A 262 5.67 -15.20 -0.77
C GLY A 262 4.94 -13.97 -0.24
N ILE A 263 5.20 -12.78 -0.79
CA ILE A 263 4.48 -11.55 -0.42
C ILE A 263 3.00 -11.65 -0.81
N VAL A 264 2.69 -12.07 -2.04
CA VAL A 264 1.31 -12.23 -2.50
C VAL A 264 0.57 -13.23 -1.62
N ALA A 265 1.15 -14.42 -1.39
CA ALA A 265 0.54 -15.44 -0.54
C ALA A 265 0.33 -14.95 0.92
N LEU A 266 1.26 -14.17 1.46
CA LEU A 266 1.13 -13.59 2.79
C LEU A 266 -0.06 -12.61 2.86
N ILE A 267 -0.22 -11.77 1.84
CA ILE A 267 -1.33 -10.81 1.79
C ILE A 267 -2.67 -11.53 1.65
N GLU A 268 -2.79 -12.48 0.70
CA GLU A 268 -4.02 -13.27 0.55
C GLU A 268 -4.39 -14.01 1.84
N THR A 269 -3.38 -14.55 2.55
CA THR A 269 -3.60 -15.17 3.86
C THR A 269 -4.06 -14.16 4.90
N ALA A 270 -3.49 -12.96 4.93
CA ALA A 270 -3.89 -11.90 5.85
C ALA A 270 -5.31 -11.39 5.54
N GLN A 271 -5.71 -11.30 4.27
CA GLN A 271 -7.05 -10.89 3.83
C GLN A 271 -8.14 -11.89 4.26
N LEU A 272 -7.80 -13.15 4.56
CA LEU A 272 -8.75 -14.06 5.19
C LEU A 272 -9.31 -13.50 6.50
N PHE A 273 -8.53 -12.70 7.20
CA PHE A 273 -8.87 -12.12 8.50
C PHE A 273 -9.33 -10.65 8.42
N ILE A 274 -9.49 -10.06 7.24
CA ILE A 274 -9.96 -8.69 7.04
C ILE A 274 -11.38 -8.72 6.49
N ARG A 275 -12.35 -8.14 7.22
CA ARG A 275 -13.79 -8.22 6.88
C ARG A 275 -14.14 -7.60 5.53
N SER A 276 -13.54 -6.48 5.22
CA SER A 276 -13.81 -5.70 4.01
C SER A 276 -13.26 -6.34 2.74
N HIS A 277 -12.23 -7.19 2.84
CA HIS A 277 -11.60 -7.81 1.69
C HIS A 277 -12.20 -9.18 1.34
N SER A 278 -12.07 -9.56 0.08
CA SER A 278 -12.22 -10.94 -0.39
C SER A 278 -10.84 -11.59 -0.46
N ALA A 279 -10.76 -12.88 -0.20
CA ALA A 279 -9.55 -13.68 -0.37
C ALA A 279 -9.90 -14.87 -1.25
N THR A 280 -9.43 -14.88 -2.48
CA THR A 280 -9.78 -15.92 -3.44
C THR A 280 -8.56 -16.60 -4.05
N ALA A 281 -8.66 -17.90 -4.34
CA ALA A 281 -7.60 -18.60 -5.07
C ALA A 281 -7.37 -17.99 -6.46
N THR A 282 -8.36 -17.31 -7.02
CA THR A 282 -8.27 -16.59 -8.29
C THR A 282 -7.32 -15.40 -8.17
N ASP A 283 -7.44 -14.57 -7.13
CA ASP A 283 -6.60 -13.41 -6.88
C ASP A 283 -5.14 -13.85 -6.66
N LEU A 284 -4.94 -14.92 -5.89
CA LEU A 284 -3.63 -15.55 -5.72
C LEU A 284 -3.00 -15.95 -7.07
N ILE A 285 -3.75 -16.60 -7.97
CA ILE A 285 -3.24 -17.03 -9.27
C ILE A 285 -2.84 -15.81 -10.11
N PHE A 286 -3.67 -14.76 -10.16
CA PHE A 286 -3.37 -13.56 -10.94
C PHE A 286 -2.24 -12.74 -10.32
N GLY A 287 -2.15 -12.66 -9.00
CA GLY A 287 -1.01 -12.08 -8.30
C GLY A 287 0.30 -12.82 -8.62
N LEU A 288 0.30 -14.14 -8.59
CA LEU A 288 1.45 -14.96 -8.98
C LEU A 288 1.82 -14.79 -10.46
N ALA A 289 0.83 -14.68 -11.35
CA ALA A 289 1.07 -14.37 -12.77
C ALA A 289 1.73 -13.00 -12.93
N GLY A 290 1.28 -11.99 -12.18
CA GLY A 290 1.88 -10.65 -12.14
C GLY A 290 3.35 -10.70 -11.70
N VAL A 291 3.66 -11.43 -10.63
CA VAL A 291 5.04 -11.64 -10.18
C VAL A 291 5.89 -12.31 -11.27
N ALA A 292 5.38 -13.35 -11.93
CA ALA A 292 6.10 -14.05 -13.00
C ALA A 292 6.42 -13.12 -14.19
N VAL A 293 5.44 -12.33 -14.63
CA VAL A 293 5.62 -11.31 -15.68
C VAL A 293 6.63 -10.25 -15.22
N GLY A 294 6.56 -9.80 -13.97
CA GLY A 294 7.51 -8.87 -13.38
C GLY A 294 8.94 -9.39 -13.38
N VAL A 295 9.15 -10.66 -13.05
CA VAL A 295 10.45 -11.33 -13.13
C VAL A 295 10.95 -11.39 -14.58
N ALA A 296 10.09 -11.71 -15.53
CA ALA A 296 10.45 -11.76 -16.95
C ALA A 296 10.88 -10.38 -17.48
N ILE A 297 10.11 -9.33 -17.17
CA ILE A 297 10.42 -7.93 -17.54
C ILE A 297 11.72 -7.48 -16.87
N GLY A 298 11.85 -7.69 -15.56
CA GLY A 298 13.04 -7.35 -14.79
C GLY A 298 14.30 -8.02 -15.33
N SER A 299 14.20 -9.32 -15.73
CA SER A 299 15.29 -10.08 -16.36
C SER A 299 15.70 -9.48 -17.71
N ARG A 300 14.74 -8.97 -18.48
CA ARG A 300 14.99 -8.33 -19.77
C ARG A 300 15.63 -6.99 -19.63
N ILE A 301 15.15 -6.15 -18.71
CA ILE A 301 15.74 -4.85 -18.38
C ILE A 301 17.16 -5.02 -17.87
N TRP A 302 17.41 -6.02 -17.02
CA TRP A 302 18.74 -6.30 -16.52
C TRP A 302 19.74 -6.74 -17.61
N ARG A 303 19.32 -7.61 -18.53
CA ARG A 303 20.13 -8.04 -19.69
C ARG A 303 20.46 -6.86 -20.59
N TRP A 304 19.50 -5.98 -20.86
CA TRP A 304 19.69 -4.81 -21.70
C TRP A 304 20.69 -3.79 -21.08
N ASN A 305 20.70 -3.68 -19.76
CA ASN A 305 21.64 -2.82 -19.06
C ASN A 305 23.09 -3.35 -19.00
N ARG A 306 23.33 -4.61 -19.36
CA ARG A 306 24.68 -5.21 -19.43
C ARG A 306 25.42 -4.93 -20.74
N PHE A 307 24.76 -4.41 -21.77
CA PHE A 307 25.38 -4.04 -23.05
C PHE A 307 25.27 -2.53 -23.26
N PRO A 308 26.22 -1.73 -22.70
CA PRO A 308 26.19 -0.25 -22.82
C PRO A 308 26.58 0.26 -24.21
N ASP A 309 27.15 -0.57 -25.09
CA ASP A 309 27.84 -0.10 -26.27
C ASP A 309 27.08 -0.31 -27.59
N ARG A 310 26.05 0.49 -27.81
CA ARG A 310 25.61 0.90 -29.14
C ARG A 310 25.21 2.37 -29.15
N ALA A 311 25.96 3.21 -28.44
CA ALA A 311 25.84 4.65 -28.49
C ALA A 311 26.69 5.22 -29.65
N GLY A 312 26.31 4.90 -30.87
CA GLY A 312 26.98 5.44 -32.09
C GLY A 312 26.00 6.02 -33.10
N ALA A 313 24.71 6.06 -32.83
CA ALA A 313 23.73 6.65 -33.73
C ALA A 313 23.27 8.00 -33.16
N SER A 314 23.73 9.08 -33.77
CA SER A 314 23.25 10.45 -33.54
C SER A 314 21.83 10.65 -34.08
N GLY A 315 20.84 10.02 -33.45
CA GLY A 315 19.42 10.17 -33.76
C GLY A 315 18.57 9.72 -32.60
N ILE A 316 17.35 10.28 -32.44
CA ILE A 316 16.36 9.85 -31.43
C ILE A 316 15.94 8.43 -31.78
N VAL A 317 16.61 7.43 -31.24
CA VAL A 317 16.20 6.03 -31.37
C VAL A 317 15.10 5.77 -30.34
N ILE A 318 13.87 6.08 -30.71
CA ILE A 318 12.70 5.71 -29.91
C ILE A 318 12.59 4.18 -30.01
N SER A 319 12.79 3.51 -28.88
CA SER A 319 12.61 2.06 -28.79
C SER A 319 11.19 1.70 -29.22
N ARG A 320 11.05 0.97 -30.34
CA ARG A 320 9.76 0.45 -30.83
C ARG A 320 9.01 -0.31 -29.73
N GLY A 321 9.74 -1.02 -28.86
CA GLY A 321 9.16 -1.73 -27.71
C GLY A 321 8.59 -0.80 -26.65
N ALA A 322 9.21 0.36 -26.38
CA ALA A 322 8.68 1.33 -25.44
C ALA A 322 7.41 1.99 -25.97
N VAL A 323 7.37 2.32 -27.24
CA VAL A 323 6.17 2.88 -27.90
C VAL A 323 5.05 1.84 -27.90
N ALA A 324 5.33 0.58 -28.23
CA ALA A 324 4.32 -0.48 -28.18
C ALA A 324 3.78 -0.69 -26.75
N ALA A 325 4.65 -0.67 -25.74
CA ALA A 325 4.22 -0.78 -24.34
C ALA A 325 3.32 0.39 -23.91
N LEU A 326 3.66 1.62 -24.31
CA LEU A 326 2.82 2.80 -24.04
C LEU A 326 1.48 2.72 -24.78
N ALA A 327 1.47 2.27 -26.03
CA ALA A 327 0.23 2.08 -26.78
C ALA A 327 -0.68 1.03 -26.14
N VAL A 328 -0.12 -0.11 -25.71
CA VAL A 328 -0.85 -1.13 -24.97
C VAL A 328 -1.40 -0.56 -23.65
N TRP A 329 -0.61 0.25 -22.93
CA TRP A 329 -1.09 0.88 -21.70
C TRP A 329 -2.22 1.87 -21.95
N CYS A 330 -2.17 2.66 -23.04
CA CYS A 330 -3.29 3.52 -23.42
C CYS A 330 -4.57 2.73 -23.69
N LEU A 331 -4.47 1.56 -24.36
CA LEU A 331 -5.61 0.67 -24.56
C LEU A 331 -6.14 0.13 -23.22
N VAL A 332 -5.27 -0.22 -22.28
CA VAL A 332 -5.66 -0.64 -20.93
C VAL A 332 -6.40 0.48 -20.20
N LEU A 333 -5.94 1.74 -20.30
CA LEU A 333 -6.62 2.89 -19.70
C LEU A 333 -8.00 3.10 -20.30
N CYS A 334 -8.14 3.11 -21.61
CA CYS A 334 -9.43 3.21 -22.28
C CYS A 334 -10.36 2.08 -21.85
N ALA A 335 -9.84 0.86 -21.85
CA ALA A 335 -10.60 -0.31 -21.45
C ALA A 335 -11.06 -0.23 -20.00
N TYR A 336 -10.23 0.22 -19.06
CA TYR A 336 -10.60 0.40 -17.65
C TYR A 336 -11.68 1.47 -17.47
N HIS A 337 -11.53 2.61 -18.10
CA HIS A 337 -12.43 3.75 -17.89
C HIS A 337 -13.78 3.60 -18.61
N TRP A 338 -13.87 2.77 -19.66
CA TRP A 338 -15.10 2.53 -20.41
C TRP A 338 -15.91 1.31 -19.97
N LEU A 339 -15.49 0.66 -18.88
CA LEU A 339 -16.29 -0.41 -18.27
C LEU A 339 -17.65 0.13 -17.80
N PRO A 340 -18.77 -0.56 -18.05
CA PRO A 340 -18.94 -1.94 -18.53
C PRO A 340 -19.12 -2.10 -20.06
N TYR A 341 -18.75 -1.13 -20.88
CA TYR A 341 -18.83 -1.12 -22.35
C TYR A 341 -20.28 -1.10 -22.91
N ASP A 342 -21.23 -0.64 -22.13
CA ASP A 342 -22.63 -0.49 -22.50
C ASP A 342 -22.86 0.80 -23.31
N PHE A 343 -22.10 0.96 -24.42
CA PHE A 343 -22.17 2.15 -25.24
C PHE A 343 -23.58 2.33 -25.85
N ALA A 344 -24.17 3.49 -25.62
CA ALA A 344 -25.45 3.89 -26.15
C ALA A 344 -25.39 5.32 -26.68
N ALA A 345 -25.69 5.50 -27.93
CA ALA A 345 -25.82 6.83 -28.54
C ALA A 345 -27.24 7.39 -28.28
N ASP A 346 -27.50 7.78 -27.04
CA ASP A 346 -28.77 8.44 -26.64
C ASP A 346 -28.58 9.95 -26.58
N PRO A 347 -29.10 10.73 -27.53
CA PRO A 347 -28.96 12.19 -27.56
C PRO A 347 -29.55 12.89 -26.32
N GLU A 348 -30.65 12.36 -25.78
CA GLU A 348 -31.27 12.93 -24.58
C GLU A 348 -30.45 12.62 -23.34
N GLY A 349 -29.87 11.41 -23.24
CA GLY A 349 -28.93 11.01 -22.20
C GLY A 349 -27.67 11.89 -22.20
N ILE A 350 -27.13 12.17 -23.38
CA ILE A 350 -25.98 13.06 -23.55
C ILE A 350 -26.31 14.47 -23.09
N LYS A 351 -27.47 15.00 -23.51
CA LYS A 351 -27.92 16.34 -23.10
C LYS A 351 -28.12 16.46 -21.58
N ARG A 352 -28.69 15.43 -20.94
CA ARG A 352 -28.85 15.36 -19.48
C ARG A 352 -27.49 15.34 -18.76
N LYS A 353 -26.50 14.63 -19.29
CA LYS A 353 -25.15 14.58 -18.73
C LYS A 353 -24.44 15.92 -18.84
N LEU A 354 -24.55 16.60 -19.98
CA LEU A 354 -23.99 17.94 -20.17
C LEU A 354 -24.50 18.93 -19.12
N GLY A 355 -25.77 18.84 -18.72
CA GLY A 355 -26.34 19.68 -17.64
C GLY A 355 -25.88 19.29 -16.23
N ARG A 356 -25.24 18.14 -16.06
CA ARG A 356 -24.74 17.65 -14.76
C ARG A 356 -23.24 17.77 -14.58
N ILE A 357 -22.51 18.11 -15.64
CA ILE A 357 -21.05 18.28 -15.56
C ILE A 357 -20.73 19.48 -14.67
N SER A 358 -20.02 19.23 -13.58
CA SER A 358 -19.43 20.29 -12.79
C SER A 358 -18.12 20.73 -13.45
N LEU A 359 -18.06 22.00 -13.87
CA LEU A 359 -16.80 22.61 -14.33
C LEU A 359 -15.85 22.97 -13.16
N LEU A 360 -16.36 22.88 -11.93
CA LEU A 360 -15.52 23.07 -10.75
C LEU A 360 -14.67 21.81 -10.52
N PRO A 361 -13.33 21.94 -10.47
CA PRO A 361 -12.46 20.82 -10.16
C PRO A 361 -12.87 20.17 -8.82
N PHE A 362 -12.89 18.84 -8.80
CA PHE A 362 -13.29 18.03 -7.63
C PHE A 362 -14.76 18.15 -7.20
N GLY A 363 -15.61 18.83 -7.97
CA GLY A 363 -17.04 18.94 -7.65
C GLY A 363 -17.76 17.58 -7.59
N GLY A 364 -17.42 16.65 -8.48
CA GLY A 364 -17.96 15.29 -8.49
C GLY A 364 -17.53 14.43 -7.30
N TYR A 365 -16.42 14.76 -6.66
CA TYR A 365 -15.87 14.03 -5.49
C TYR A 365 -16.56 14.38 -4.17
N GLN A 366 -17.36 15.45 -4.13
CA GLN A 366 -18.06 15.89 -2.92
C GLN A 366 -19.33 15.09 -2.61
N SER A 367 -19.84 14.32 -3.57
CA SER A 367 -21.14 13.62 -3.46
C SER A 367 -21.06 12.20 -2.87
N GLY A 368 -19.94 11.81 -2.25
CA GLY A 368 -19.73 10.48 -1.70
C GLY A 368 -18.90 10.44 -0.42
N SER A 369 -18.58 9.23 0.05
CA SER A 369 -17.64 9.06 1.16
C SER A 369 -16.26 9.61 0.77
N TYR A 370 -15.65 10.42 1.64
CA TYR A 370 -14.30 10.94 1.45
C TYR A 370 -13.25 9.85 1.20
N LEU A 371 -13.41 8.68 1.83
CA LEU A 371 -12.53 7.53 1.62
C LEU A 371 -12.64 6.97 0.20
N ASN A 372 -13.86 6.85 -0.34
CA ASN A 372 -14.07 6.41 -1.72
C ASN A 372 -13.54 7.43 -2.73
N ALA A 373 -13.74 8.73 -2.47
CA ALA A 373 -13.20 9.81 -3.28
C ALA A 373 -11.65 9.77 -3.31
N PHE A 374 -11.02 9.58 -2.16
CA PHE A 374 -9.57 9.46 -2.02
C PHE A 374 -9.03 8.21 -2.75
N ASN A 375 -9.64 7.05 -2.56
CA ASN A 375 -9.25 5.82 -3.26
C ASN A 375 -9.39 5.95 -4.77
N ASN A 376 -10.48 6.57 -5.26
CA ASN A 376 -10.68 6.82 -6.69
C ASN A 376 -9.58 7.74 -7.24
N LEU A 377 -9.25 8.82 -6.52
CA LEU A 377 -8.18 9.74 -6.88
C LEU A 377 -6.82 9.02 -6.97
N LEU A 378 -6.46 8.25 -5.95
CA LEU A 378 -5.21 7.48 -5.92
C LEU A 378 -5.13 6.47 -7.06
N THR A 379 -6.22 5.76 -7.33
CA THR A 379 -6.28 4.78 -8.42
C THR A 379 -6.04 5.44 -9.77
N LYS A 380 -6.69 6.58 -10.04
CA LYS A 380 -6.53 7.32 -11.30
C LYS A 380 -5.10 7.87 -11.46
N LEU A 381 -4.51 8.42 -10.39
CA LEU A 381 -3.11 8.85 -10.37
C LEU A 381 -2.16 7.69 -10.66
N ALA A 382 -2.37 6.54 -10.01
CA ALA A 382 -1.55 5.35 -10.20
C ALA A 382 -1.66 4.78 -11.62
N LEU A 383 -2.86 4.79 -12.21
CA LEU A 383 -3.09 4.36 -13.58
C LEU A 383 -2.46 5.29 -14.62
N ALA A 384 -2.39 6.60 -14.34
CA ALA A 384 -1.77 7.58 -15.23
C ALA A 384 -0.22 7.58 -15.15
N ALA A 385 0.35 7.24 -13.99
CA ALA A 385 1.80 7.31 -13.75
C ALA A 385 2.66 6.49 -14.75
N PRO A 386 2.29 5.28 -15.21
CA PRO A 386 3.08 4.51 -16.18
C PRO A 386 3.29 5.23 -17.52
N LEU A 387 2.36 6.10 -17.95
CA LEU A 387 2.57 6.94 -19.15
C LEU A 387 3.78 7.85 -18.97
N GLY A 388 3.88 8.49 -17.81
CA GLY A 388 5.00 9.38 -17.49
C GLY A 388 6.32 8.62 -17.30
N VAL A 389 6.29 7.46 -16.64
CA VAL A 389 7.48 6.60 -16.49
C VAL A 389 7.98 6.16 -17.87
N GLY A 390 7.08 5.71 -18.75
CA GLY A 390 7.41 5.33 -20.13
C GLY A 390 8.04 6.51 -20.92
N ALA A 391 7.49 7.72 -20.78
CA ALA A 391 8.06 8.93 -21.38
C ALA A 391 9.46 9.24 -20.83
N ALA A 392 9.73 9.02 -19.54
CA ALA A 392 11.06 9.16 -18.95
C ALA A 392 12.07 8.18 -19.56
N PHE A 393 11.64 6.93 -19.86
CA PHE A 393 12.50 5.96 -20.55
C PHE A 393 12.82 6.39 -21.99
N VAL A 394 11.84 6.92 -22.71
CA VAL A 394 12.05 7.46 -24.07
C VAL A 394 13.01 8.65 -24.06
N ALA A 395 12.90 9.52 -23.05
CA ALA A 395 13.72 10.73 -22.93
C ALA A 395 15.12 10.48 -22.36
N ARG A 396 15.43 9.30 -21.89
CA ARG A 396 16.65 8.98 -21.12
C ARG A 396 17.93 9.38 -21.83
N ASP A 397 17.99 9.17 -23.14
CA ASP A 397 19.19 9.35 -23.95
C ASP A 397 19.29 10.75 -24.61
N HIS A 398 18.27 11.62 -24.34
CA HIS A 398 18.19 12.95 -25.00
C HIS A 398 17.95 14.08 -23.98
N PRO A 399 18.99 14.50 -23.22
CA PRO A 399 18.85 15.56 -22.21
C PRO A 399 18.50 16.93 -22.83
N ALA A 400 18.89 17.22 -24.08
CA ALA A 400 18.52 18.44 -24.77
C ALA A 400 17.03 18.54 -25.12
N ALA A 401 16.34 17.41 -25.31
CA ALA A 401 14.90 17.33 -25.60
C ALA A 401 14.01 17.35 -24.34
N ASN A 402 14.58 17.63 -23.17
CA ASN A 402 13.93 17.41 -21.89
C ASN A 402 12.62 18.20 -21.72
N ARG A 403 12.57 19.46 -22.14
CA ARG A 403 11.35 20.29 -22.09
C ARG A 403 10.30 19.82 -23.10
N LEU A 404 10.74 19.49 -24.32
CA LEU A 404 9.85 18.99 -25.36
C LEU A 404 9.16 17.69 -24.94
N VAL A 405 9.90 16.75 -24.33
CA VAL A 405 9.35 15.48 -23.84
C VAL A 405 8.34 15.71 -22.70
N VAL A 406 8.60 16.67 -21.79
CA VAL A 406 7.60 17.02 -20.76
C VAL A 406 6.31 17.50 -21.42
N VAL A 407 6.42 18.53 -22.26
CA VAL A 407 5.25 19.14 -22.89
C VAL A 407 4.50 18.13 -23.74
N ALA A 408 5.21 17.37 -24.58
CA ALA A 408 4.61 16.34 -25.42
C ALA A 408 3.90 15.25 -24.58
N SER A 409 4.52 14.79 -23.49
CA SER A 409 3.92 13.78 -22.61
C SER A 409 2.64 14.28 -21.94
N LEU A 410 2.62 15.54 -21.50
CA LEU A 410 1.44 16.12 -20.85
C LEU A 410 0.32 16.40 -21.87
N LEU A 411 0.66 16.84 -23.09
CA LEU A 411 -0.30 17.01 -24.17
C LEU A 411 -0.92 15.64 -24.58
N ILE A 412 -0.08 14.61 -24.73
CA ILE A 412 -0.55 13.26 -25.05
C ILE A 412 -1.47 12.76 -23.91
N ALA A 413 -1.11 12.97 -22.65
CA ALA A 413 -1.96 12.62 -21.51
C ALA A 413 -3.29 13.36 -21.56
N ALA A 414 -3.27 14.69 -21.83
CA ALA A 414 -4.50 15.47 -21.97
C ALA A 414 -5.39 14.94 -23.09
N CYS A 415 -4.81 14.57 -24.24
CA CYS A 415 -5.56 13.97 -25.35
C CYS A 415 -6.15 12.61 -24.98
N ILE A 416 -5.39 11.73 -24.32
CA ILE A 416 -5.84 10.39 -23.94
C ILE A 416 -6.97 10.48 -22.92
N PHE A 417 -6.76 11.22 -21.82
CA PHE A 417 -7.78 11.35 -20.78
C PHE A 417 -8.98 12.15 -21.27
N GLY A 418 -8.78 13.15 -22.13
CA GLY A 418 -9.87 13.85 -22.81
C GLY A 418 -10.70 12.93 -23.71
N ALA A 419 -10.05 12.04 -24.48
CA ALA A 419 -10.75 11.05 -25.30
C ALA A 419 -11.50 10.02 -24.44
N ILE A 420 -10.93 9.62 -23.29
CA ILE A 420 -11.58 8.75 -22.32
C ILE A 420 -12.87 9.40 -21.81
N GLU A 421 -12.81 10.66 -21.36
CA GLU A 421 -13.95 11.39 -20.85
C GLU A 421 -15.02 11.62 -21.93
N LEU A 422 -14.59 11.93 -23.16
CA LEU A 422 -15.52 12.02 -24.30
C LEU A 422 -16.22 10.68 -24.57
N GLY A 423 -15.51 9.56 -24.49
CA GLY A 423 -16.10 8.23 -24.63
C GLY A 423 -17.13 7.91 -23.54
N GLN A 424 -16.98 8.44 -22.33
CA GLN A 424 -17.92 8.24 -21.22
C GLN A 424 -19.28 8.90 -21.47
N PHE A 425 -19.41 9.89 -22.38
CA PHE A 425 -20.71 10.39 -22.79
C PHE A 425 -21.61 9.31 -23.38
N LEU A 426 -21.01 8.33 -24.04
CA LEU A 426 -21.71 7.21 -24.64
C LEU A 426 -22.04 6.07 -23.66
N LEU A 427 -21.60 6.15 -22.42
CA LEU A 427 -21.82 5.12 -21.39
C LEU A 427 -22.92 5.55 -20.42
N PRO A 428 -24.12 4.94 -20.41
CA PRO A 428 -25.27 5.41 -19.63
C PRO A 428 -24.97 5.61 -18.14
N LYS A 429 -24.15 4.74 -17.56
CA LYS A 429 -23.83 4.71 -16.12
C LYS A 429 -22.65 5.58 -15.72
N ARG A 430 -21.92 6.19 -16.67
CA ARG A 430 -20.76 7.05 -16.40
C ARG A 430 -21.13 8.51 -16.60
N VAL A 431 -20.60 9.37 -15.75
CA VAL A 431 -20.71 10.83 -15.90
C VAL A 431 -19.31 11.36 -16.14
N PRO A 432 -19.04 12.03 -17.28
CA PRO A 432 -17.74 12.63 -17.54
C PRO A 432 -17.39 13.67 -16.49
N ASP A 433 -16.15 13.68 -16.02
CA ASP A 433 -15.64 14.65 -15.05
C ASP A 433 -14.35 15.29 -15.58
N PRO A 434 -14.31 16.59 -15.88
CA PRO A 434 -13.09 17.28 -16.29
C PRO A 434 -11.94 17.14 -15.29
N THR A 435 -12.23 16.89 -14.01
CA THR A 435 -11.24 16.63 -12.98
C THR A 435 -10.37 15.41 -13.32
N ASP A 436 -10.96 14.40 -13.97
CA ASP A 436 -10.26 13.16 -14.32
C ASP A 436 -9.15 13.41 -15.35
N VAL A 437 -9.36 14.36 -16.26
CA VAL A 437 -8.32 14.80 -17.20
C VAL A 437 -7.16 15.46 -16.44
N LEU A 438 -7.46 16.34 -15.48
CA LEU A 438 -6.43 17.01 -14.66
C LEU A 438 -5.66 15.99 -13.82
N VAL A 439 -6.35 15.04 -13.20
CA VAL A 439 -5.75 13.94 -12.42
C VAL A 439 -4.86 13.08 -13.29
N GLY A 440 -5.28 12.77 -14.52
CA GLY A 440 -4.50 12.01 -15.50
C GLY A 440 -3.22 12.74 -15.92
N ILE A 441 -3.30 14.05 -16.19
CA ILE A 441 -2.14 14.90 -16.50
C ILE A 441 -1.18 14.93 -15.31
N PHE A 442 -1.70 15.14 -14.11
CA PHE A 442 -0.88 15.21 -12.89
C PHE A 442 -0.22 13.88 -12.57
N GLY A 443 -0.94 12.75 -12.69
CA GLY A 443 -0.40 11.39 -12.52
C GLY A 443 0.71 11.10 -13.54
N THR A 444 0.53 11.51 -14.81
CA THR A 444 1.55 11.40 -15.85
C THR A 444 2.79 12.24 -15.51
N TYR A 445 2.63 13.47 -15.02
CA TYR A 445 3.74 14.32 -14.58
C TYR A 445 4.49 13.72 -13.39
N ALA A 446 3.75 13.20 -12.40
CA ALA A 446 4.34 12.52 -11.25
C ALA A 446 5.14 11.27 -11.69
N GLY A 447 4.58 10.45 -12.58
CA GLY A 447 5.26 9.30 -13.17
C GLY A 447 6.52 9.67 -13.95
N LEU A 448 6.47 10.73 -14.76
CA LEU A 448 7.63 11.26 -15.48
C LEU A 448 8.74 11.74 -14.54
N SER A 449 8.35 12.45 -13.47
CA SER A 449 9.28 12.95 -12.47
C SER A 449 9.95 11.81 -11.69
N LEU A 450 9.17 10.82 -11.28
CA LEU A 450 9.66 9.60 -10.62
C LEU A 450 10.58 8.79 -11.54
N GLY A 451 10.16 8.59 -12.80
CA GLY A 451 10.97 7.90 -13.80
C GLY A 451 12.31 8.56 -14.04
N ARG A 452 12.35 9.89 -14.18
CA ARG A 452 13.59 10.67 -14.33
C ARG A 452 14.47 10.58 -13.10
N TRP A 453 13.88 10.72 -11.92
CA TRP A 453 14.63 10.56 -10.67
C TRP A 453 15.24 9.16 -10.56
N ALA A 454 14.50 8.11 -10.94
CA ALA A 454 14.98 6.73 -10.92
C ALA A 454 16.12 6.48 -11.91
N LEU A 455 16.01 7.07 -13.12
CA LEU A 455 17.00 6.88 -14.21
C LEU A 455 18.22 7.80 -14.08
N GLY A 456 18.10 8.97 -13.43
CA GLY A 456 19.15 10.00 -13.34
C GLY A 456 20.34 9.65 -12.44
N GLY A 457 20.29 8.56 -11.66
CA GLY A 457 21.32 8.22 -10.66
C GLY A 457 22.64 7.63 -11.20
N ARG A 458 22.79 7.39 -12.50
CA ARG A 458 23.96 6.73 -13.09
C ARG A 458 25.02 7.65 -13.68
N ARG A 459 24.80 8.98 -13.73
CA ARG A 459 25.76 9.92 -14.33
C ARG A 459 26.78 10.52 -13.36
N GLY A 460 26.76 10.18 -12.05
CA GLY A 460 27.58 10.82 -11.02
C GLY A 460 28.84 10.09 -10.56
N ASN A 461 29.10 8.85 -11.00
CA ASN A 461 30.26 8.07 -10.51
C ASN A 461 31.31 7.74 -11.61
N GLY A 462 31.44 8.56 -12.61
CA GLY A 462 32.42 8.42 -13.67
C GLY A 462 33.03 9.75 -14.09
N ALA A 463 33.48 10.54 -13.11
CA ALA A 463 34.40 11.66 -13.34
C ALA A 463 35.44 11.68 -12.21
#